data_e302752194287fb0a5155a0b27489258
#
_entry.id   e302752194287fb0a5155a0b27489258
#
_cell.length_a   1.000
_cell.length_b   1.000
_cell.length_c   1.000
_cell.angle_alpha   90.00
_cell.angle_beta   90.00
_cell.angle_gamma   90.00
#
_symmetry.space_group_name_H-M   'P 1'
#
loop_
_entity.id
_entity.type
_entity.pdbx_description
1 polymer ?
#
loop_
_entity_poly.entity_id
_entity_poly.type
_entity_poly.pdbx_seq_one_letter_code
_entity_poly.pdbx_strand_id
1 'polypeptide(L)'
;MLKHPFLDVPYEPKLRYFLGPFDTYDREETLGEAFSHYNINLDIDREQLIKKYIIDNGSDLTYRHRKVLCDHLESALSDETYDFSQLFSQAPGYYCTLPEGWSDMENPRGFFEDIYRLTNEWWKDDLQKASLENQSTW
;
A
#
# COMPACT_ATOMS: atom_id res chain seq x y z
N MET A 1 10.83 4.81 19.86
CA MET A 1 10.97 4.62 18.40
C MET A 1 10.01 3.55 17.91
N LEU A 2 9.26 3.85 16.86
CA LEU A 2 8.36 2.88 16.25
C LEU A 2 9.16 1.77 15.55
N LYS A 3 8.82 0.52 15.84
CA LYS A 3 9.55 -0.62 15.32
C LYS A 3 8.78 -1.33 14.21
N HIS A 4 9.50 -2.04 13.36
CA HIS A 4 8.93 -2.92 12.33
C HIS A 4 7.96 -3.92 12.98
N PRO A 5 6.80 -4.23 12.35
CA PRO A 5 5.80 -5.11 12.96
C PRO A 5 6.31 -6.51 13.33
N PHE A 6 7.31 -7.00 12.62
CA PHE A 6 7.81 -8.38 12.82
C PHE A 6 9.28 -8.46 13.22
N LEU A 7 10.01 -7.35 13.15
CA LEU A 7 11.45 -7.34 13.39
C LEU A 7 11.81 -6.31 14.47
N ASP A 8 12.86 -6.58 15.22
CA ASP A 8 13.36 -5.65 16.25
C ASP A 8 14.28 -4.61 15.63
N VAL A 9 13.76 -3.87 14.66
CA VAL A 9 14.47 -2.80 13.95
C VAL A 9 13.52 -1.60 13.79
N PRO A 10 14.04 -0.39 13.59
CA PRO A 10 13.18 0.78 13.35
C PRO A 10 12.28 0.57 12.14
N TYR A 11 11.05 1.07 12.24
CA TYR A 11 10.12 1.03 11.12
C TYR A 11 10.46 2.12 10.11
N GLU A 12 10.76 1.69 8.89
CA GLU A 12 11.00 2.58 7.76
C GLU A 12 9.84 2.44 6.79
N PRO A 13 8.99 3.47 6.61
CA PRO A 13 7.85 3.36 5.71
C PRO A 13 8.32 3.28 4.26
N LYS A 14 7.71 2.36 3.50
CA LYS A 14 7.97 2.21 2.06
C LYS A 14 6.64 2.05 1.34
N LEU A 15 6.48 2.75 0.21
CA LEU A 15 5.24 2.68 -0.58
C LEU A 15 4.96 1.27 -1.06
N ARG A 16 6.01 0.46 -1.29
CA ARG A 16 5.85 -0.93 -1.72
C ARG A 16 5.12 -1.79 -0.69
N TYR A 17 5.05 -1.36 0.57
CA TYR A 17 4.29 -2.08 1.59
C TYR A 17 2.80 -2.11 1.27
N PHE A 18 2.27 -1.13 0.54
CA PHE A 18 0.89 -1.17 0.07
C PHE A 18 0.66 -2.26 -0.98
N LEU A 19 1.71 -2.67 -1.68
CA LEU A 19 1.61 -3.68 -2.73
C LEU A 19 1.83 -5.10 -2.23
N GLY A 20 2.34 -5.27 -1.01
CA GLY A 20 2.59 -6.59 -0.43
C GLY A 20 1.39 -7.53 -0.47
N PRO A 21 0.16 -7.07 -0.14
CA PRO A 21 -1.03 -7.92 -0.21
C PRO A 21 -1.33 -8.49 -1.60
N PHE A 22 -0.76 -7.90 -2.65
CA PHE A 22 -0.98 -8.33 -4.05
C PHE A 22 0.13 -9.21 -4.58
N ASP A 23 1.08 -9.63 -3.75
CA ASP A 23 2.16 -10.54 -4.13
C ASP A 23 1.60 -11.93 -4.37
N THR A 24 1.73 -12.42 -5.61
CA THR A 24 1.21 -13.72 -6.02
C THR A 24 2.26 -14.81 -6.04
N TYR A 25 3.48 -14.55 -5.58
CA TYR A 25 4.54 -15.54 -5.57
C TYR A 25 4.10 -16.80 -4.81
N ASP A 26 4.23 -17.97 -5.46
CA ASP A 26 3.76 -19.26 -4.97
C ASP A 26 2.25 -19.32 -4.67
N ARG A 27 1.46 -18.34 -5.17
CA ARG A 27 0.00 -18.28 -4.99
C ARG A 27 -0.71 -17.94 -6.29
N GLU A 28 -0.11 -18.23 -7.44
CA GLU A 28 -0.66 -17.90 -8.75
C GLU A 28 -1.99 -18.61 -9.01
N GLU A 29 -2.15 -19.85 -8.51
CA GLU A 29 -3.36 -20.63 -8.69
C GLU A 29 -4.54 -20.15 -7.84
N THR A 30 -4.25 -19.40 -6.76
CA THR A 30 -5.26 -18.87 -5.83
C THR A 30 -5.42 -17.37 -5.98
N LEU A 31 -4.44 -16.59 -5.49
CA LEU A 31 -4.51 -15.13 -5.54
C LEU A 31 -4.40 -14.59 -6.96
N GLY A 32 -3.50 -15.16 -7.78
CA GLY A 32 -3.36 -14.73 -9.17
C GLY A 32 -4.67 -14.89 -9.94
N GLU A 33 -5.35 -16.01 -9.74
CA GLU A 33 -6.65 -16.23 -10.36
C GLU A 33 -7.69 -15.24 -9.84
N ALA A 34 -7.73 -15.00 -8.52
CA ALA A 34 -8.68 -14.04 -7.94
C ALA A 34 -8.48 -12.65 -8.53
N PHE A 35 -7.23 -12.19 -8.69
CA PHE A 35 -6.93 -10.88 -9.26
C PHE A 35 -7.24 -10.80 -10.75
N SER A 36 -7.25 -11.92 -11.48
CA SER A 36 -7.55 -11.93 -12.92
C SER A 36 -8.98 -11.48 -13.24
N HIS A 37 -9.88 -11.51 -12.25
CA HIS A 37 -11.25 -11.05 -12.40
C HIS A 37 -11.41 -9.53 -12.30
N TYR A 38 -10.33 -8.81 -12.00
CA TYR A 38 -10.35 -7.37 -11.86
C TYR A 38 -9.55 -6.71 -12.96
N ASN A 39 -10.05 -5.58 -13.47
CA ASN A 39 -9.30 -4.74 -14.39
C ASN A 39 -8.70 -3.57 -13.63
N ILE A 40 -7.38 -3.58 -13.45
CA ILE A 40 -6.67 -2.56 -12.66
C ILE A 40 -6.80 -1.15 -13.25
N ASN A 41 -7.19 -1.04 -14.52
CA ASN A 41 -7.40 0.25 -15.17
C ASN A 41 -8.81 0.83 -14.95
N LEU A 42 -9.71 0.07 -14.32
CA LEU A 42 -11.05 0.53 -13.97
C LEU A 42 -11.10 1.01 -12.52
N ASP A 43 -11.62 2.21 -12.29
CA ASP A 43 -11.68 2.80 -10.95
C ASP A 43 -12.42 1.92 -9.95
N ILE A 44 -13.57 1.36 -10.36
CA ILE A 44 -14.38 0.54 -9.48
C ILE A 44 -13.64 -0.73 -9.06
N ASP A 45 -12.90 -1.35 -9.97
CA ASP A 45 -12.14 -2.56 -9.67
C ASP A 45 -10.96 -2.24 -8.75
N ARG A 46 -10.27 -1.11 -8.97
CA ARG A 46 -9.19 -0.66 -8.08
C ARG A 46 -9.71 -0.44 -6.66
N GLU A 47 -10.86 0.22 -6.51
CA GLU A 47 -11.45 0.46 -5.19
C GLU A 47 -11.75 -0.85 -4.47
N GLN A 48 -12.31 -1.83 -5.16
CA GLN A 48 -12.61 -3.13 -4.57
C GLN A 48 -11.35 -3.86 -4.13
N LEU A 49 -10.31 -3.85 -4.96
CA LEU A 49 -9.03 -4.47 -4.63
C LEU A 49 -8.38 -3.81 -3.41
N ILE A 50 -8.34 -2.49 -3.38
CA ILE A 50 -7.75 -1.74 -2.28
C ILE A 50 -8.52 -2.01 -0.99
N LYS A 51 -9.85 -1.93 -1.04
CA LYS A 51 -10.69 -2.15 0.14
C LYS A 51 -10.48 -3.55 0.70
N LYS A 52 -10.53 -4.56 -0.16
CA LYS A 52 -10.46 -5.95 0.27
C LYS A 52 -9.06 -6.36 0.76
N TYR A 53 -8.00 -5.96 0.04
CA TYR A 53 -6.66 -6.47 0.29
C TYR A 53 -5.77 -5.54 1.09
N ILE A 54 -5.99 -4.24 1.07
CA ILE A 54 -5.22 -3.28 1.86
C ILE A 54 -5.97 -2.90 3.13
N ILE A 55 -7.20 -2.43 3.01
CA ILE A 55 -7.96 -1.90 4.14
C ILE A 55 -8.38 -3.02 5.10
N ASP A 56 -9.03 -4.07 4.57
CA ASP A 56 -9.59 -5.13 5.41
C ASP A 56 -8.53 -6.11 5.93
N ASN A 57 -7.41 -6.25 5.22
CA ASN A 57 -6.33 -7.17 5.59
C ASN A 57 -5.15 -6.50 6.27
N GLY A 58 -5.23 -5.21 6.61
CA GLY A 58 -4.14 -4.48 7.23
C GLY A 58 -3.97 -4.73 8.74
N SER A 59 -4.25 -5.95 9.21
CA SER A 59 -4.26 -6.28 10.64
C SER A 59 -2.89 -6.24 11.31
N ASP A 60 -1.80 -6.41 10.53
CA ASP A 60 -0.44 -6.42 11.07
C ASP A 60 0.08 -5.02 11.38
N LEU A 61 -0.59 -4.00 10.88
CA LEU A 61 -0.20 -2.60 11.09
C LEU A 61 -1.00 -2.00 12.24
N THR A 62 -0.28 -1.48 13.24
CA THR A 62 -0.94 -0.69 14.30
C THR A 62 -1.36 0.67 13.76
N TYR A 63 -2.16 1.40 14.53
CA TYR A 63 -2.57 2.75 14.13
C TYR A 63 -1.37 3.68 13.91
N ARG A 64 -0.27 3.47 14.64
CA ARG A 64 0.96 4.26 14.47
C ARG A 64 1.65 3.94 13.13
N HIS A 65 1.75 2.65 12.79
CA HIS A 65 2.31 2.24 11.50
C HIS A 65 1.48 2.78 10.33
N ARG A 66 0.16 2.73 10.46
CA ARG A 66 -0.75 3.26 9.45
C ARG A 66 -0.53 4.76 9.23
N LYS A 67 -0.38 5.50 10.33
CA LYS A 67 -0.12 6.95 10.26
C LYS A 67 1.19 7.26 9.54
N VAL A 68 2.29 6.61 9.94
CA VAL A 68 3.60 6.83 9.32
C VAL A 68 3.57 6.48 7.83
N LEU A 69 2.95 5.35 7.48
CA LEU A 69 2.87 4.91 6.09
C LEU A 69 2.01 5.85 5.24
N CYS A 70 0.87 6.29 5.76
CA CYS A 70 0.01 7.25 5.07
C CYS A 70 0.66 8.61 4.90
N ASP A 71 1.40 9.08 5.90
CA ASP A 71 2.15 10.34 5.79
C ASP A 71 3.23 10.25 4.72
N HIS A 72 3.88 9.10 4.61
CA HIS A 72 4.87 8.85 3.57
C HIS A 72 4.23 8.89 2.18
N LEU A 73 3.05 8.28 2.03
CA LEU A 73 2.29 8.31 0.79
C LEU A 73 1.86 9.74 0.44
N GLU A 74 1.39 10.51 1.42
CA GLU A 74 1.02 11.91 1.21
C GLU A 74 2.20 12.72 0.65
N SER A 75 3.38 12.53 1.24
CA SER A 75 4.60 13.22 0.78
C SER A 75 4.93 12.87 -0.67
N ALA A 76 4.81 11.59 -1.05
CA ALA A 76 5.08 11.16 -2.41
C ALA A 76 4.05 11.72 -3.40
N LEU A 77 2.77 11.76 -3.01
CA LEU A 77 1.71 12.32 -3.86
C LEU A 77 1.84 13.82 -4.01
N SER A 78 2.41 14.51 -3.02
CA SER A 78 2.68 15.95 -3.10
C SER A 78 3.83 16.28 -4.03
N ASP A 79 4.67 15.31 -4.38
CA ASP A 79 5.77 15.46 -5.31
C ASP A 79 5.29 15.08 -6.72
N GLU A 80 5.00 16.08 -7.54
CA GLU A 80 4.49 15.87 -8.90
C GLU A 80 5.47 15.14 -9.80
N THR A 81 6.77 15.10 -9.44
CA THR A 81 7.81 14.44 -10.24
C THR A 81 8.02 12.99 -9.84
N TYR A 82 7.41 12.53 -8.74
CA TYR A 82 7.58 11.16 -8.29
C TYR A 82 6.96 10.17 -9.29
N ASP A 83 7.76 9.19 -9.73
CA ASP A 83 7.31 8.20 -10.71
C ASP A 83 6.79 6.95 -9.99
N PHE A 84 5.46 6.86 -9.86
CA PHE A 84 4.82 5.71 -9.21
C PHE A 84 4.93 4.42 -10.02
N SER A 85 5.20 4.50 -11.32
CA SER A 85 5.33 3.30 -12.16
C SER A 85 6.50 2.42 -11.74
N GLN A 86 7.55 3.02 -11.17
CA GLN A 86 8.70 2.25 -10.68
C GLN A 86 8.34 1.25 -9.58
N LEU A 87 7.26 1.50 -8.85
CA LEU A 87 6.81 0.63 -7.76
C LEU A 87 6.22 -0.69 -8.28
N PHE A 88 5.80 -0.72 -9.53
CA PHE A 88 5.23 -1.90 -10.18
C PHE A 88 6.27 -2.70 -10.97
N SER A 89 7.52 -2.22 -11.02
CA SER A 89 8.63 -2.91 -11.67
C SER A 89 9.44 -3.67 -10.62
N GLN A 90 10.06 -4.78 -11.04
CA GLN A 90 10.99 -5.48 -10.16
C GLN A 90 12.25 -4.65 -9.97
N ALA A 91 12.70 -4.52 -8.73
CA ALA A 91 13.94 -3.83 -8.39
C ALA A 91 14.93 -4.84 -7.82
N PRO A 92 16.25 -4.63 -7.99
CA PRO A 92 17.26 -5.49 -7.37
C PRO A 92 17.04 -5.59 -5.84
N GLY A 93 17.02 -6.81 -5.33
CA GLY A 93 16.82 -7.06 -3.89
C GLY A 93 15.36 -6.98 -3.43
N TYR A 94 14.42 -6.71 -4.32
CA TYR A 94 13.00 -6.68 -4.00
C TYR A 94 12.29 -7.83 -4.71
N TYR A 95 11.73 -8.73 -3.92
CA TYR A 95 11.09 -9.95 -4.42
C TYR A 95 9.58 -9.89 -4.19
N CYS A 96 8.87 -9.34 -5.17
CA CYS A 96 7.42 -9.29 -5.16
C CYS A 96 6.92 -9.59 -6.56
N THR A 97 6.03 -10.58 -6.69
CA THR A 97 5.42 -10.93 -7.96
C THR A 97 4.02 -10.34 -8.00
N LEU A 98 3.87 -9.22 -8.68
CA LEU A 98 2.57 -8.58 -8.84
C LEU A 98 1.72 -9.32 -9.90
N PRO A 99 0.38 -9.16 -9.85
CA PRO A 99 -0.49 -9.77 -10.86
C PRO A 99 -0.10 -9.37 -12.27
N GLU A 100 -0.39 -10.28 -13.22
CA GLU A 100 -0.08 -10.04 -14.62
C GLU A 100 -0.74 -8.75 -15.13
N GLY A 101 0.03 -7.96 -15.86
CA GLY A 101 -0.46 -6.71 -16.46
C GLY A 101 -0.34 -5.48 -15.58
N TRP A 102 -0.02 -5.64 -14.28
CA TRP A 102 0.06 -4.49 -13.37
C TRP A 102 1.25 -3.57 -13.69
N SER A 103 2.35 -4.12 -14.22
CA SER A 103 3.49 -3.30 -14.65
C SER A 103 3.17 -2.39 -15.84
N ASP A 104 2.12 -2.73 -16.60
CA ASP A 104 1.65 -1.95 -17.75
C ASP A 104 0.43 -1.09 -17.42
N MET A 105 0.13 -0.89 -16.14
CA MET A 105 -0.99 -0.09 -15.67
C MET A 105 -0.98 1.31 -16.29
N GLU A 106 -2.13 1.78 -16.74
CA GLU A 106 -2.24 3.08 -17.42
C GLU A 106 -1.98 4.26 -16.50
N ASN A 107 -2.41 4.15 -15.22
CA ASN A 107 -2.28 5.26 -14.29
C ASN A 107 -1.79 4.78 -12.91
N PRO A 108 -0.48 4.50 -12.77
CA PRO A 108 0.08 4.06 -11.49
C PRO A 108 -0.13 5.08 -10.36
N ARG A 109 0.02 6.37 -10.65
CA ARG A 109 -0.24 7.42 -9.66
C ARG A 109 -1.68 7.38 -9.17
N GLY A 110 -2.63 7.20 -10.08
CA GLY A 110 -4.06 7.11 -9.73
C GLY A 110 -4.37 5.95 -8.79
N PHE A 111 -3.67 4.84 -8.94
CA PHE A 111 -3.80 3.71 -8.02
C PHE A 111 -3.42 4.12 -6.59
N PHE A 112 -2.31 4.83 -6.42
CA PHE A 112 -1.87 5.31 -5.11
C PHE A 112 -2.71 6.47 -4.59
N GLU A 113 -3.26 7.30 -5.47
CA GLU A 113 -4.23 8.32 -5.08
C GLU A 113 -5.49 7.68 -4.49
N ASP A 114 -5.96 6.59 -5.09
CA ASP A 114 -7.09 5.81 -4.58
C ASP A 114 -6.76 5.18 -3.21
N ILE A 115 -5.55 4.64 -3.05
CA ILE A 115 -5.09 4.11 -1.76
C ILE A 115 -5.13 5.20 -0.69
N TYR A 116 -4.61 6.38 -1.00
CA TYR A 116 -4.60 7.51 -0.07
C TYR A 116 -6.02 7.91 0.33
N ARG A 117 -6.91 8.06 -0.63
CA ARG A 117 -8.31 8.42 -0.39
C ARG A 117 -9.00 7.38 0.50
N LEU A 118 -8.88 6.11 0.16
CA LEU A 118 -9.56 5.04 0.88
C LEU A 118 -8.99 4.80 2.27
N THR A 119 -7.67 4.90 2.45
CA THR A 119 -7.07 4.78 3.78
C THR A 119 -7.50 5.92 4.68
N ASN A 120 -7.59 7.14 4.18
CA ASN A 120 -8.06 8.28 4.96
C ASN A 120 -9.55 8.18 5.30
N GLU A 121 -10.32 7.46 4.49
CA GLU A 121 -11.73 7.21 4.76
C GLU A 121 -11.94 6.10 5.78
N TRP A 122 -11.29 4.95 5.59
CA TRP A 122 -11.53 3.75 6.39
C TRP A 122 -10.65 3.64 7.63
N TRP A 123 -9.46 4.24 7.61
CA TRP A 123 -8.54 4.28 8.75
C TRP A 123 -8.61 5.61 9.49
N LYS A 124 -9.64 6.40 9.26
CA LYS A 124 -9.78 7.76 9.80
C LYS A 124 -9.56 7.81 11.31
N ASP A 125 -10.19 6.91 12.06
CA ASP A 125 -10.09 6.91 13.52
C ASP A 125 -8.66 6.60 13.99
N ASP A 126 -8.01 5.63 13.34
CA ASP A 126 -6.62 5.27 13.65
C ASP A 126 -5.66 6.42 13.34
N LEU A 127 -5.84 7.05 12.19
CA LEU A 127 -4.99 8.17 11.78
C LEU A 127 -5.19 9.37 12.69
N GLN A 128 -6.42 9.65 13.11
CA GLN A 128 -6.71 10.72 14.04
C GLN A 128 -6.10 10.45 15.42
N LYS A 129 -6.24 9.23 15.93
CA LYS A 129 -5.66 8.82 17.19
C LYS A 129 -4.14 9.03 17.19
N ALA A 130 -3.47 8.58 16.13
CA ALA A 130 -2.02 8.74 16.00
C ALA A 130 -1.61 10.21 15.93
N SER A 131 -2.41 11.05 15.24
CA SER A 131 -2.10 12.47 15.10
C SER A 131 -2.15 13.25 16.40
N LEU A 132 -2.88 12.72 17.40
CA LEU A 132 -2.96 13.34 18.72
C LEU A 132 -1.79 12.97 19.62
N GLU A 133 -0.96 12.03 19.22
CA GLU A 133 0.21 11.59 19.98
C GLU A 133 1.46 12.31 19.50
N ASN A 134 2.45 12.41 20.40
CA ASN A 134 3.76 12.94 20.04
C ASN A 134 4.59 11.84 19.40
N GLN A 135 4.80 11.92 18.08
CA GLN A 135 5.53 10.90 17.33
C GLN A 135 6.97 10.71 17.81
N SER A 136 7.56 11.72 18.43
CA SER A 136 8.93 11.61 18.95
C SER A 136 9.03 10.61 20.12
N THR A 137 7.91 10.22 20.71
CA THR A 137 7.88 9.26 21.82
C THR A 137 7.63 7.81 21.38
N TRP A 138 7.44 7.58 20.10
CA TRP A 138 7.14 6.24 19.58
C TRP A 138 8.33 5.29 19.56
#